data_f9ca136ee3e2471c7eed8b09633df362
#
_entry.id   f9ca136ee3e2471c7eed8b09633df362
#
_cell.length_a   1.000
_cell.length_b   1.000
_cell.length_c   1.000
_cell.angle_alpha   90.00
_cell.angle_beta   90.00
_cell.angle_gamma   90.00
#
_symmetry.space_group_name_H-M   'P 1'
#
loop_
_entity.id
_entity.type
_entity.pdbx_description
1 polymer ?
#
loop_
_entity_poly.entity_id
_entity_poly.type
_entity_poly.pdbx_seq_one_letter_code
_entity_poly.pdbx_strand_id
1 'polypeptide(L)'
;MKDAILWNKLPGGKVECIACSRRCKIPDGSKGFCFVRQNAGGRLVLANYATLEAIQIDPIEKKPFNHYMPGSYVLGVGTSSCNWGCLFCQNHNISKERDIKGKEVMPEELVALAKKYKTGSIAYTYNEPTIFIEYALDVAELAHKHGLKNLFVTNGYMTKEAVHEMKGLIDAAVVDWKGNGEQKFSNKYEVVVSNEPIKEALVELKRSGIHVEMTDLIVPGVGDSLEACNSLTRWAYDALGPDVPLQFTSFHPDYKMMDYPDTPYETLKAHYDIAKKNGLNYVYIGNAPGNPYESTYCPGCGSLVIGRYGHYLTEWKLDREKRCVECGTLIPIVGGPPKKLSYRDIELVY
;
A
#
# COMPACT_ATOMS: atom_id res chain seq x y z
N MET A 1 21.77 7.54 10.27
CA MET A 1 21.10 8.78 9.79
C MET A 1 21.60 9.11 8.39
N LYS A 2 20.71 9.64 7.52
CA LYS A 2 21.00 10.08 6.14
C LYS A 2 20.37 11.45 5.89
N ASP A 3 20.98 12.32 5.08
CA ASP A 3 20.34 13.56 4.65
C ASP A 3 19.05 13.25 3.86
N ALA A 4 17.97 13.92 4.20
CA ALA A 4 16.70 13.79 3.49
C ALA A 4 16.75 14.58 2.17
N ILE A 5 16.04 14.08 1.14
CA ILE A 5 16.01 14.71 -0.20
C ILE A 5 14.81 15.63 -0.40
N LEU A 6 13.73 15.44 0.39
CA LEU A 6 12.43 16.10 0.20
C LEU A 6 12.18 17.13 1.31
N TRP A 7 12.83 18.31 1.19
CA TRP A 7 12.64 19.39 2.14
C TRP A 7 13.05 20.77 1.59
N ASN A 8 12.52 21.82 2.22
CA ASN A 8 12.86 23.22 1.96
C ASN A 8 13.44 23.86 3.21
N LYS A 9 14.39 24.77 3.02
CA LYS A 9 14.91 25.62 4.10
C LYS A 9 13.92 26.75 4.40
N LEU A 10 13.67 27.01 5.67
CA LEU A 10 12.84 28.10 6.15
C LEU A 10 13.65 29.10 7.00
N PRO A 11 13.16 30.34 7.18
CA PRO A 11 13.79 31.31 8.07
C PRO A 11 13.93 30.82 9.51
N GLY A 12 14.94 31.29 10.22
CA GLY A 12 15.16 30.98 11.64
C GLY A 12 15.66 29.57 11.90
N GLY A 13 16.38 28.95 10.95
CA GLY A 13 16.92 27.59 11.10
C GLY A 13 15.88 26.47 11.03
N LYS A 14 14.63 26.78 10.68
CA LYS A 14 13.57 25.80 10.45
C LYS A 14 13.73 25.12 9.09
N VAL A 15 13.14 23.93 8.96
CA VAL A 15 12.99 23.24 7.68
C VAL A 15 11.54 22.84 7.46
N GLU A 16 11.09 22.79 6.21
CA GLU A 16 9.81 22.21 5.83
C GLU A 16 10.05 20.84 5.19
N CYS A 17 9.53 19.79 5.78
CA CYS A 17 9.51 18.47 5.14
C CYS A 17 8.41 18.41 4.10
N ILE A 18 8.76 18.06 2.86
CA ILE A 18 7.81 17.94 1.73
C ILE A 18 7.62 16.51 1.23
N ALA A 19 8.05 15.50 1.98
CA ALA A 19 7.85 14.10 1.60
C ALA A 19 6.38 13.69 1.64
N CYS A 20 5.63 14.12 2.65
CA CYS A 20 4.20 13.84 2.75
C CYS A 20 3.39 15.13 2.94
N SER A 21 2.08 15.03 2.72
CA SER A 21 1.17 16.19 2.70
C SER A 21 0.89 16.80 4.08
N ARG A 22 1.54 16.28 5.16
CA ARG A 22 1.60 17.01 6.44
C ARG A 22 2.45 18.27 6.36
N ARG A 23 3.42 18.32 5.45
CA ARG A 23 4.31 19.49 5.24
C ARG A 23 4.78 20.10 6.55
N CYS A 24 5.37 19.25 7.42
CA CYS A 24 5.81 19.64 8.75
C CYS A 24 6.86 20.75 8.70
N LYS A 25 6.60 21.87 9.39
CA LYS A 25 7.58 22.93 9.62
C LYS A 25 8.33 22.63 10.92
N ILE A 26 9.56 22.18 10.82
CA ILE A 26 10.30 21.56 11.92
C ILE A 26 11.39 22.53 12.41
N PRO A 27 11.29 23.01 13.67
CA PRO A 27 12.36 23.79 14.31
C PRO A 27 13.64 22.98 14.44
N ASP A 28 14.78 23.66 14.60
CA ASP A 28 16.05 22.99 14.85
C ASP A 28 16.00 22.08 16.10
N GLY A 29 16.63 20.93 16.03
CA GLY A 29 16.62 19.88 17.05
C GLY A 29 15.31 19.10 17.15
N SER A 30 14.23 19.51 16.47
CA SER A 30 12.89 18.91 16.55
C SER A 30 12.66 17.86 15.45
N LYS A 31 11.60 17.04 15.65
CA LYS A 31 11.14 16.00 14.69
C LYS A 31 9.79 16.38 14.09
N GLY A 32 9.51 15.89 12.88
CA GLY A 32 8.19 15.94 12.26
C GLY A 32 7.19 15.02 12.97
N PHE A 33 5.93 15.05 12.54
CA PHE A 33 4.85 14.22 13.10
C PHE A 33 5.17 12.71 13.09
N CYS A 34 5.94 12.26 12.10
CA CYS A 34 6.37 10.86 11.95
C CYS A 34 7.56 10.46 12.85
N PHE A 35 8.11 11.35 13.67
CA PHE A 35 9.22 11.14 14.62
C PHE A 35 10.55 10.63 14.04
N VAL A 36 10.62 10.37 12.72
CA VAL A 36 11.84 9.85 12.06
C VAL A 36 12.52 10.86 11.16
N ARG A 37 11.84 11.95 10.79
CA ARG A 37 12.39 13.08 10.05
C ARG A 37 12.70 14.22 11.01
N GLN A 38 13.99 14.58 11.13
CA GLN A 38 14.50 15.50 12.14
C GLN A 38 15.24 16.66 11.50
N ASN A 39 15.04 17.87 12.02
CA ASN A 39 15.90 19.00 11.70
C ASN A 39 17.17 18.95 12.56
N ALA A 40 18.31 18.86 11.92
CA ALA A 40 19.63 18.82 12.54
C ALA A 40 20.48 19.98 12.00
N GLY A 41 20.51 21.07 12.75
CA GLY A 41 21.30 22.26 12.39
C GLY A 41 20.80 22.92 11.10
N GLY A 42 19.50 23.01 10.85
CA GLY A 42 18.91 23.62 9.65
C GLY A 42 18.94 22.72 8.40
N ARG A 43 19.18 21.41 8.56
CA ARG A 43 19.08 20.37 7.53
C ARG A 43 18.10 19.29 7.97
N LEU A 44 17.28 18.78 7.05
CA LEU A 44 16.41 17.64 7.35
C LEU A 44 17.20 16.34 7.18
N VAL A 45 17.11 15.45 8.18
CA VAL A 45 17.72 14.13 8.15
C VAL A 45 16.68 13.05 8.39
N LEU A 46 16.86 11.87 7.78
CA LEU A 46 16.17 10.64 8.10
C LEU A 46 16.93 9.94 9.22
N ALA A 47 16.34 9.92 10.42
CA ALA A 47 17.01 9.42 11.63
C ALA A 47 17.02 7.88 11.70
N ASN A 48 16.01 7.21 11.13
CA ASN A 48 15.86 5.74 11.10
C ASN A 48 16.39 5.09 9.81
N TYR A 49 17.25 5.77 9.05
CA TYR A 49 17.82 5.19 7.83
C TYR A 49 18.46 3.82 8.11
N ALA A 50 18.10 2.83 7.31
CA ALA A 50 18.53 1.43 7.43
C ALA A 50 18.09 0.70 8.72
N THR A 51 17.25 1.31 9.58
CA THR A 51 16.76 0.65 10.80
C THR A 51 15.37 0.07 10.54
N LEU A 52 15.28 -1.26 10.44
CA LEU A 52 14.04 -2.00 10.15
C LEU A 52 13.51 -2.67 11.41
N GLU A 53 12.22 -2.54 11.65
CA GLU A 53 11.52 -3.13 12.81
C GLU A 53 10.74 -4.39 12.43
N ALA A 54 10.42 -4.55 11.14
CA ALA A 54 9.76 -5.73 10.60
C ALA A 54 10.39 -6.16 9.27
N ILE A 55 10.67 -7.45 9.13
CA ILE A 55 11.09 -8.09 7.88
C ILE A 55 10.39 -9.43 7.78
N GLN A 56 9.50 -9.62 6.80
CA GLN A 56 8.71 -10.84 6.63
C GLN A 56 8.59 -11.21 5.15
N ILE A 57 8.44 -12.50 4.89
CA ILE A 57 8.09 -13.01 3.56
C ILE A 57 6.61 -13.32 3.56
N ASP A 58 5.86 -12.71 2.65
CA ASP A 58 4.43 -12.85 2.51
C ASP A 58 4.02 -13.17 1.07
N PRO A 59 2.88 -13.83 0.85
CA PRO A 59 2.22 -13.79 -0.46
C PRO A 59 1.92 -12.35 -0.88
N ILE A 60 2.03 -12.05 -2.17
CA ILE A 60 1.80 -10.69 -2.67
C ILE A 60 0.34 -10.25 -2.46
N GLU A 61 -0.61 -11.20 -2.47
CA GLU A 61 -2.02 -10.96 -2.19
C GLU A 61 -2.26 -10.45 -0.76
N LYS A 62 -1.37 -10.79 0.20
CA LYS A 62 -1.40 -10.21 1.56
C LYS A 62 -0.94 -8.74 1.59
N LYS A 63 -0.27 -8.28 0.52
CA LYS A 63 0.08 -6.86 0.30
C LYS A 63 -0.95 -6.16 -0.58
N PRO A 64 -2.17 -6.54 -0.54
CA PRO A 64 -3.35 -6.56 -1.38
C PRO A 64 -3.13 -6.17 -2.85
N PHE A 65 -2.11 -6.78 -3.47
CA PHE A 65 -1.95 -6.72 -4.92
C PHE A 65 -2.66 -7.89 -5.57
N ASN A 66 -3.69 -7.60 -6.38
CA ASN A 66 -4.47 -8.60 -7.12
C ASN A 66 -4.01 -8.74 -8.57
N HIS A 67 -3.46 -7.68 -9.16
CA HIS A 67 -3.04 -7.64 -10.56
C HIS A 67 -1.53 -7.58 -10.75
N TYR A 68 -0.76 -7.20 -9.74
CA TYR A 68 0.69 -7.13 -9.85
C TYR A 68 1.35 -8.42 -9.35
N MET A 69 1.96 -9.18 -10.25
CA MET A 69 2.68 -10.46 -9.99
C MET A 69 1.90 -11.48 -9.14
N PRO A 70 0.62 -11.79 -9.46
CA PRO A 70 -0.22 -12.67 -8.63
C PRO A 70 0.45 -14.02 -8.35
N GLY A 71 0.32 -14.51 -7.11
CA GLY A 71 0.92 -15.78 -6.65
C GLY A 71 2.42 -15.73 -6.41
N SER A 72 3.04 -14.55 -6.47
CA SER A 72 4.45 -14.38 -6.09
C SER A 72 4.61 -14.15 -4.58
N TYR A 73 5.86 -14.27 -4.11
CA TYR A 73 6.24 -13.92 -2.74
C TYR A 73 7.05 -12.62 -2.72
N VAL A 74 6.85 -11.84 -1.69
CA VAL A 74 7.46 -10.54 -1.49
C VAL A 74 8.18 -10.47 -0.15
N LEU A 75 9.35 -9.84 -0.10
CA LEU A 75 10.01 -9.47 1.14
C LEU A 75 9.45 -8.14 1.61
N GLY A 76 8.58 -8.17 2.62
CA GLY A 76 7.99 -6.98 3.23
C GLY A 76 8.87 -6.39 4.31
N VAL A 77 9.05 -5.06 4.30
CA VAL A 77 9.85 -4.35 5.30
C VAL A 77 9.13 -3.13 5.84
N GLY A 78 9.30 -2.85 7.13
CA GLY A 78 8.79 -1.68 7.81
C GLY A 78 9.73 -1.13 8.87
N THR A 79 9.53 0.14 9.20
CA THR A 79 10.33 0.88 10.18
C THR A 79 9.46 1.35 11.35
N SER A 80 10.06 1.99 12.34
CA SER A 80 9.32 2.62 13.45
C SER A 80 8.51 3.82 12.96
N SER A 81 7.34 4.04 13.56
CA SER A 81 6.45 5.20 13.42
C SER A 81 5.66 5.26 12.09
N CYS A 82 4.83 6.28 11.93
CA CYS A 82 3.99 6.52 10.75
C CYS A 82 3.63 8.01 10.67
N ASN A 83 3.22 8.48 9.50
CA ASN A 83 2.69 9.84 9.32
C ASN A 83 1.19 9.95 9.66
N TRP A 84 0.50 8.85 10.01
CA TRP A 84 -0.90 8.82 10.42
C TRP A 84 -1.08 8.31 11.85
N GLY A 85 -2.20 8.73 12.48
CA GLY A 85 -2.54 8.39 13.85
C GLY A 85 -3.65 7.34 13.99
N CYS A 86 -3.83 6.42 13.04
CA CYS A 86 -4.96 5.47 13.00
C CYS A 86 -5.22 4.77 14.33
N LEU A 87 -6.46 4.86 14.83
CA LEU A 87 -6.88 4.26 16.10
C LEU A 87 -7.14 2.74 15.99
N PHE A 88 -7.24 2.22 14.77
CA PHE A 88 -7.47 0.81 14.43
C PHE A 88 -6.23 0.12 13.83
N CYS A 89 -5.04 0.66 14.04
CA CYS A 89 -3.85 0.19 13.35
C CYS A 89 -3.42 -1.20 13.81
N GLN A 90 -3.48 -2.19 12.94
CA GLN A 90 -3.05 -3.57 13.20
C GLN A 90 -1.54 -3.69 13.44
N ASN A 91 -0.77 -2.74 12.93
CA ASN A 91 0.68 -2.65 13.14
C ASN A 91 1.03 -1.56 14.16
N HIS A 92 0.17 -1.36 15.18
CA HIS A 92 0.36 -0.26 16.15
C HIS A 92 1.65 -0.40 16.96
N ASN A 93 2.11 -1.62 17.17
CA ASN A 93 3.35 -1.94 17.87
C ASN A 93 4.59 -1.28 17.21
N ILE A 94 4.62 -1.14 15.89
CA ILE A 94 5.69 -0.45 15.16
C ILE A 94 5.28 0.96 14.72
N SER A 95 4.05 1.13 14.22
CA SER A 95 3.60 2.39 13.61
C SER A 95 3.31 3.51 14.62
N LYS A 96 3.10 3.20 15.92
CA LYS A 96 2.89 4.16 17.00
C LYS A 96 4.13 4.34 17.88
N GLU A 97 5.21 3.64 17.55
CA GLU A 97 6.49 3.80 18.21
C GLU A 97 7.10 5.18 17.90
N ARG A 98 7.57 5.87 18.91
CA ARG A 98 8.20 7.21 18.78
C ARG A 98 9.71 7.15 18.86
N ASP A 99 10.23 6.06 19.40
CA ASP A 99 11.65 5.76 19.44
C ASP A 99 12.02 4.92 18.22
N ILE A 100 13.22 5.11 17.72
CA ILE A 100 13.73 4.33 16.60
C ILE A 100 14.20 2.99 17.15
N LYS A 101 13.53 1.92 16.78
CA LYS A 101 13.83 0.54 17.14
C LYS A 101 14.09 -0.31 15.92
N GLY A 102 14.65 -1.49 16.12
CA GLY A 102 14.88 -2.48 15.07
C GLY A 102 16.35 -2.79 14.85
N LYS A 103 16.61 -3.52 13.77
CA LYS A 103 17.97 -3.88 13.34
C LYS A 103 18.44 -2.99 12.22
N GLU A 104 19.74 -2.69 12.22
CA GLU A 104 20.37 -2.07 11.07
C GLU A 104 20.51 -3.11 9.95
N VAL A 105 19.94 -2.80 8.79
CA VAL A 105 19.96 -3.62 7.57
C VAL A 105 20.25 -2.69 6.40
N MET A 106 21.47 -2.71 5.92
CA MET A 106 21.88 -1.88 4.80
C MET A 106 21.18 -2.32 3.49
N PRO A 107 21.03 -1.43 2.49
CA PRO A 107 20.36 -1.75 1.23
C PRO A 107 20.86 -3.04 0.56
N GLU A 108 22.18 -3.26 0.58
CA GLU A 108 22.83 -4.46 0.02
C GLU A 108 22.41 -5.73 0.74
N GLU A 109 22.30 -5.68 2.07
CA GLU A 109 21.87 -6.81 2.89
C GLU A 109 20.42 -7.16 2.63
N LEU A 110 19.54 -6.14 2.49
CA LEU A 110 18.12 -6.36 2.19
C LEU A 110 17.93 -7.01 0.82
N VAL A 111 18.65 -6.55 -0.19
CA VAL A 111 18.64 -7.15 -1.53
C VAL A 111 19.18 -8.59 -1.49
N ALA A 112 20.25 -8.84 -0.71
CA ALA A 112 20.79 -10.18 -0.52
C ALA A 112 19.77 -11.13 0.16
N LEU A 113 19.00 -10.63 1.14
CA LEU A 113 17.91 -11.38 1.78
C LEU A 113 16.82 -11.74 0.76
N ALA A 114 16.35 -10.78 -0.04
CA ALA A 114 15.34 -11.04 -1.07
C ALA A 114 15.80 -12.13 -2.06
N LYS A 115 17.07 -12.10 -2.48
CA LYS A 115 17.66 -13.12 -3.34
C LYS A 115 17.77 -14.48 -2.64
N LYS A 116 18.25 -14.52 -1.39
CA LYS A 116 18.38 -15.73 -0.58
C LYS A 116 17.04 -16.46 -0.47
N TYR A 117 15.98 -15.71 -0.20
CA TYR A 117 14.64 -16.25 -0.02
C TYR A 117 13.86 -16.38 -1.35
N LYS A 118 14.46 -16.03 -2.47
CA LYS A 118 13.86 -16.11 -3.81
C LYS A 118 12.53 -15.38 -3.93
N THR A 119 12.39 -14.22 -3.27
CA THR A 119 11.24 -13.34 -3.47
C THR A 119 11.40 -12.60 -4.80
N GLY A 120 10.28 -12.37 -5.49
CA GLY A 120 10.29 -11.65 -6.78
C GLY A 120 10.36 -10.12 -6.60
N SER A 121 10.09 -9.66 -5.38
CA SER A 121 9.95 -8.24 -5.08
C SER A 121 10.27 -7.93 -3.62
N ILE A 122 10.48 -6.64 -3.36
CA ILE A 122 10.57 -6.04 -2.02
C ILE A 122 9.39 -5.07 -1.87
N ALA A 123 8.63 -5.19 -0.76
CA ALA A 123 7.54 -4.28 -0.43
C ALA A 123 7.90 -3.44 0.79
N TYR A 124 7.84 -2.13 0.63
CA TYR A 124 7.92 -1.15 1.72
C TYR A 124 6.52 -0.99 2.29
N THR A 125 6.29 -1.44 3.54
CA THR A 125 4.96 -1.73 4.06
C THR A 125 4.89 -1.66 5.59
N TYR A 126 3.81 -2.14 6.21
CA TYR A 126 3.48 -2.23 7.64
C TYR A 126 3.21 -0.88 8.30
N ASN A 127 4.08 0.11 8.10
CA ASN A 127 3.85 1.52 8.39
C ASN A 127 3.76 2.33 7.08
N GLU A 128 4.11 3.59 7.08
CA GLU A 128 4.06 4.40 5.85
C GLU A 128 5.45 4.52 5.20
N PRO A 129 5.67 3.98 3.99
CA PRO A 129 6.98 4.00 3.34
C PRO A 129 7.47 5.42 2.96
N THR A 130 6.58 6.38 2.75
CA THR A 130 6.97 7.76 2.44
C THR A 130 7.83 8.40 3.54
N ILE A 131 7.68 7.96 4.80
CA ILE A 131 8.49 8.55 5.88
C ILE A 131 9.95 8.12 5.85
N PHE A 132 10.26 6.99 5.19
CA PHE A 132 11.63 6.47 5.01
C PHE A 132 11.99 6.29 3.53
N ILE A 133 11.46 7.17 2.67
CA ILE A 133 11.57 7.08 1.22
C ILE A 133 13.03 7.02 0.74
N GLU A 134 13.96 7.73 1.37
CA GLU A 134 15.37 7.72 0.99
C GLU A 134 15.99 6.32 1.09
N TYR A 135 15.64 5.56 2.13
CA TYR A 135 16.07 4.16 2.25
C TYR A 135 15.40 3.29 1.20
N ALA A 136 14.09 3.50 0.98
CA ALA A 136 13.36 2.73 -0.01
C ALA A 136 13.91 2.93 -1.44
N LEU A 137 14.30 4.16 -1.81
CA LEU A 137 14.86 4.46 -3.13
C LEU A 137 16.27 3.87 -3.31
N ASP A 138 17.13 3.95 -2.27
CA ASP A 138 18.46 3.33 -2.32
C ASP A 138 18.36 1.80 -2.52
N VAL A 139 17.45 1.15 -1.77
CA VAL A 139 17.18 -0.29 -1.96
C VAL A 139 16.63 -0.56 -3.34
N ALA A 140 15.70 0.28 -3.83
CA ALA A 140 15.03 0.08 -5.11
C ALA A 140 16.02 0.11 -6.29
N GLU A 141 16.97 1.05 -6.26
CA GLU A 141 18.01 1.13 -7.27
C GLU A 141 18.86 -0.17 -7.33
N LEU A 142 19.25 -0.68 -6.16
CA LEU A 142 20.02 -1.93 -6.07
C LEU A 142 19.17 -3.15 -6.45
N ALA A 143 17.92 -3.20 -6.02
CA ALA A 143 16.98 -4.29 -6.32
C ALA A 143 16.77 -4.44 -7.83
N HIS A 144 16.60 -3.34 -8.57
CA HIS A 144 16.47 -3.35 -10.03
C HIS A 144 17.72 -3.93 -10.73
N LYS A 145 18.93 -3.63 -10.24
CA LYS A 145 20.18 -4.22 -10.78
C LYS A 145 20.20 -5.76 -10.65
N HIS A 146 19.37 -6.31 -9.75
CA HIS A 146 19.22 -7.74 -9.53
C HIS A 146 17.90 -8.32 -10.06
N GLY A 147 17.13 -7.56 -10.84
CA GLY A 147 15.87 -8.00 -11.43
C GLY A 147 14.71 -8.12 -10.45
N LEU A 148 14.84 -7.60 -9.23
CA LEU A 148 13.78 -7.54 -8.24
C LEU A 148 12.87 -6.34 -8.47
N LYS A 149 11.59 -6.46 -8.11
CA LYS A 149 10.60 -5.38 -8.20
C LYS A 149 10.41 -4.68 -6.85
N ASN A 150 10.01 -3.41 -6.89
CA ASN A 150 9.86 -2.55 -5.71
C ASN A 150 8.42 -2.09 -5.58
N LEU A 151 7.79 -2.36 -4.42
CA LEU A 151 6.37 -2.16 -4.20
C LEU A 151 6.16 -1.25 -2.99
N PHE A 152 5.22 -0.30 -3.10
CA PHE A 152 4.74 0.49 -1.97
C PHE A 152 3.36 0.01 -1.53
N VAL A 153 3.21 -0.27 -0.23
CA VAL A 153 1.93 -0.42 0.44
C VAL A 153 1.79 0.83 1.31
N THR A 154 0.95 1.77 0.89
CA THR A 154 1.00 3.15 1.36
C THR A 154 -0.39 3.70 1.65
N ASN A 155 -0.50 4.60 2.62
CA ASN A 155 -1.71 5.38 2.83
C ASN A 155 -1.93 6.50 1.79
N GLY A 156 -1.02 6.64 0.82
CA GLY A 156 -1.11 7.61 -0.25
C GLY A 156 -0.96 9.08 0.15
N TYR A 157 -0.62 9.38 1.40
CA TYR A 157 -0.49 10.78 1.86
C TYR A 157 0.86 11.41 1.48
N MET A 158 1.45 10.92 0.40
CA MET A 158 2.68 11.44 -0.20
C MET A 158 2.42 12.68 -1.05
N THR A 159 3.44 13.47 -1.29
CA THR A 159 3.38 14.63 -2.18
C THR A 159 3.70 14.24 -3.63
N LYS A 160 3.38 15.12 -4.59
CA LYS A 160 3.80 14.94 -6.00
C LYS A 160 5.32 14.92 -6.12
N GLU A 161 6.02 15.72 -5.29
CA GLU A 161 7.48 15.74 -5.24
C GLU A 161 8.03 14.34 -4.84
N ALA A 162 7.40 13.69 -3.86
CA ALA A 162 7.78 12.34 -3.47
C ALA A 162 7.51 11.31 -4.59
N VAL A 163 6.38 11.42 -5.29
CA VAL A 163 6.07 10.53 -6.43
C VAL A 163 7.10 10.71 -7.57
N HIS A 164 7.56 11.92 -7.81
CA HIS A 164 8.61 12.16 -8.83
C HIS A 164 9.92 11.44 -8.50
N GLU A 165 10.34 11.43 -7.23
CA GLU A 165 11.53 10.67 -6.79
C GLU A 165 11.34 9.14 -6.95
N MET A 166 10.10 8.64 -6.87
CA MET A 166 9.79 7.23 -7.04
C MET A 166 9.81 6.76 -8.50
N LYS A 167 9.71 7.69 -9.45
CA LYS A 167 9.57 7.37 -10.88
C LYS A 167 10.76 6.55 -11.39
N GLY A 168 10.47 5.39 -11.99
CA GLY A 168 11.47 4.47 -12.53
C GLY A 168 12.17 3.62 -11.47
N LEU A 169 11.90 3.82 -10.17
CA LEU A 169 12.43 3.03 -9.06
C LEU A 169 11.36 2.17 -8.38
N ILE A 170 10.15 2.69 -8.23
CA ILE A 170 9.01 1.95 -7.68
C ILE A 170 8.14 1.45 -8.84
N ASP A 171 7.89 0.15 -8.87
CA ASP A 171 7.19 -0.53 -9.96
C ASP A 171 5.67 -0.54 -9.76
N ALA A 172 5.22 -0.67 -8.50
CA ALA A 172 3.79 -0.70 -8.18
C ALA A 172 3.50 -0.11 -6.79
N ALA A 173 2.30 0.41 -6.64
CA ALA A 173 1.78 0.91 -5.36
C ALA A 173 0.35 0.43 -5.15
N VAL A 174 0.05 -0.06 -3.96
CA VAL A 174 -1.32 -0.19 -3.49
C VAL A 174 -1.59 0.91 -2.48
N VAL A 175 -2.65 1.68 -2.73
CA VAL A 175 -3.02 2.82 -1.89
C VAL A 175 -4.20 2.45 -1.01
N ASP A 176 -3.98 2.61 0.28
CA ASP A 176 -4.83 2.16 1.36
C ASP A 176 -5.81 3.27 1.76
N TRP A 177 -6.98 3.32 1.12
CA TRP A 177 -8.12 4.08 1.60
C TRP A 177 -8.72 3.41 2.83
N LYS A 178 -9.44 4.20 3.63
CA LYS A 178 -10.10 3.68 4.82
C LYS A 178 -11.39 4.45 5.04
N GLY A 179 -12.46 3.74 5.41
CA GLY A 179 -13.75 4.35 5.66
C GLY A 179 -14.32 5.13 4.46
N ASN A 180 -14.17 4.59 3.25
CA ASN A 180 -14.61 5.20 2.00
C ASN A 180 -14.04 6.62 1.74
N GLY A 181 -12.96 7.00 2.42
CA GLY A 181 -12.39 8.34 2.35
C GLY A 181 -13.28 9.43 2.93
N GLU A 182 -14.20 9.10 3.85
CA GLU A 182 -15.00 10.09 4.54
C GLU A 182 -14.13 11.01 5.39
N GLN A 183 -14.21 12.33 5.17
CA GLN A 183 -13.37 13.28 5.90
C GLN A 183 -13.60 13.25 7.41
N LYS A 184 -14.83 12.97 7.87
CA LYS A 184 -15.14 12.80 9.30
C LYS A 184 -14.44 11.60 9.92
N PHE A 185 -14.40 10.49 9.17
CA PHE A 185 -13.69 9.29 9.56
C PHE A 185 -12.19 9.57 9.66
N SER A 186 -11.60 10.12 8.61
CA SER A 186 -10.16 10.39 8.55
C SER A 186 -9.71 11.39 9.63
N ASN A 187 -10.48 12.43 9.90
CA ASN A 187 -10.18 13.39 10.97
C ASN A 187 -10.13 12.73 12.35
N LYS A 188 -11.13 11.90 12.65
CA LYS A 188 -11.31 11.33 13.99
C LYS A 188 -10.46 10.09 14.22
N TYR A 189 -10.42 9.19 13.24
CA TYR A 189 -9.84 7.86 13.41
C TYR A 189 -8.44 7.70 12.82
N GLU A 190 -8.00 8.60 11.91
CA GLU A 190 -6.69 8.56 11.27
C GLU A 190 -5.81 9.77 11.60
N VAL A 191 -6.42 10.83 12.15
CA VAL A 191 -5.74 12.11 12.42
C VAL A 191 -5.24 12.75 11.12
N VAL A 192 -6.08 12.74 10.09
CA VAL A 192 -5.80 13.29 8.75
C VAL A 192 -6.75 14.45 8.44
N VAL A 193 -6.20 15.59 8.05
CA VAL A 193 -6.96 16.84 7.87
C VAL A 193 -7.71 16.88 6.55
N SER A 194 -7.16 16.28 5.48
CA SER A 194 -7.75 16.24 4.14
C SER A 194 -7.38 14.96 3.41
N ASN A 195 -8.32 14.37 2.69
CA ASN A 195 -8.11 13.20 1.84
C ASN A 195 -7.76 13.57 0.39
N GLU A 196 -7.88 14.84 -0.02
CA GLU A 196 -7.56 15.26 -1.39
C GLU A 196 -6.12 14.94 -1.81
N PRO A 197 -5.07 15.06 -0.93
CA PRO A 197 -3.73 14.65 -1.30
C PRO A 197 -3.59 13.18 -1.71
N ILE A 198 -4.44 12.28 -1.18
CA ILE A 198 -4.42 10.85 -1.55
C ILE A 198 -4.89 10.67 -3.00
N LYS A 199 -5.95 11.40 -3.39
CA LYS A 199 -6.44 11.41 -4.78
C LYS A 199 -5.38 11.95 -5.73
N GLU A 200 -4.74 13.05 -5.36
CA GLU A 200 -3.66 13.65 -6.14
C GLU A 200 -2.48 12.69 -6.30
N ALA A 201 -2.09 12.00 -5.23
CA ALA A 201 -1.02 11.01 -5.26
C ALA A 201 -1.36 9.81 -6.17
N LEU A 202 -2.59 9.28 -6.10
CA LEU A 202 -3.05 8.19 -6.98
C LEU A 202 -2.96 8.55 -8.46
N VAL A 203 -3.43 9.74 -8.83
CA VAL A 203 -3.35 10.24 -10.21
C VAL A 203 -1.90 10.40 -10.64
N GLU A 204 -1.04 10.94 -9.77
CA GLU A 204 0.37 11.18 -10.11
C GLU A 204 1.17 9.88 -10.19
N LEU A 205 0.92 8.88 -9.30
CA LEU A 205 1.50 7.54 -9.39
C LEU A 205 1.19 6.91 -10.76
N LYS A 206 -0.08 6.92 -11.16
CA LYS A 206 -0.50 6.39 -12.45
C LYS A 206 0.16 7.13 -13.63
N ARG A 207 0.20 8.48 -13.60
CA ARG A 207 0.87 9.30 -14.62
C ARG A 207 2.38 9.02 -14.71
N SER A 208 3.00 8.69 -13.59
CA SER A 208 4.43 8.33 -13.52
C SER A 208 4.73 6.93 -14.05
N GLY A 209 3.72 6.17 -14.47
CA GLY A 209 3.88 4.81 -14.99
C GLY A 209 4.01 3.73 -13.91
N ILE A 210 3.74 4.07 -12.65
CA ILE A 210 3.69 3.12 -11.54
C ILE A 210 2.34 2.37 -11.62
N HIS A 211 2.36 1.04 -11.54
CA HIS A 211 1.13 0.26 -11.45
C HIS A 211 0.39 0.60 -10.15
N VAL A 212 -0.90 0.89 -10.24
CA VAL A 212 -1.71 1.33 -9.09
C VAL A 212 -2.84 0.36 -8.84
N GLU A 213 -2.97 -0.07 -7.59
CA GLU A 213 -4.15 -0.74 -7.04
C GLU A 213 -4.67 0.04 -5.83
N MET A 214 -5.92 -0.17 -5.45
CA MET A 214 -6.56 0.49 -4.31
C MET A 214 -7.11 -0.54 -3.34
N THR A 215 -7.02 -0.24 -2.05
CA THR A 215 -7.80 -0.94 -1.03
C THR A 215 -8.61 0.03 -0.19
N ASP A 216 -9.72 -0.41 0.37
CA ASP A 216 -10.54 0.37 1.28
C ASP A 216 -10.98 -0.48 2.46
N LEU A 217 -10.54 -0.08 3.66
CA LEU A 217 -10.93 -0.74 4.91
C LEU A 217 -12.29 -0.23 5.36
N ILE A 218 -13.27 -1.10 5.36
CA ILE A 218 -14.64 -0.75 5.76
C ILE A 218 -14.83 -0.97 7.26
N VAL A 219 -15.11 0.11 8.00
CA VAL A 219 -15.25 0.08 9.46
C VAL A 219 -16.70 0.28 9.87
N PRO A 220 -17.35 -0.72 10.45
CA PRO A 220 -18.79 -0.68 10.74
C PRO A 220 -19.22 0.50 11.60
N GLY A 221 -20.32 1.16 11.18
CA GLY A 221 -20.97 2.25 11.89
C GLY A 221 -20.25 3.59 11.86
N VAL A 222 -19.02 3.67 11.33
CA VAL A 222 -18.23 4.92 11.31
C VAL A 222 -17.50 5.17 9.99
N GLY A 223 -17.29 4.16 9.16
CA GLY A 223 -16.59 4.22 7.90
C GLY A 223 -17.15 3.20 6.90
N ASP A 224 -18.47 3.04 6.85
CA ASP A 224 -19.20 2.10 6.00
C ASP A 224 -20.34 2.76 5.19
N SER A 225 -20.27 4.08 4.97
CA SER A 225 -21.27 4.83 4.22
C SER A 225 -21.30 4.41 2.75
N LEU A 226 -22.44 3.91 2.29
CA LEU A 226 -22.64 3.54 0.88
C LEU A 226 -22.65 4.75 -0.04
N GLU A 227 -23.02 5.94 0.45
CA GLU A 227 -22.97 7.20 -0.32
C GLU A 227 -21.51 7.61 -0.55
N ALA A 228 -20.66 7.52 0.48
CA ALA A 228 -19.24 7.79 0.36
C ALA A 228 -18.56 6.76 -0.55
N CYS A 229 -18.89 5.48 -0.44
CA CYS A 229 -18.45 4.42 -1.36
C CYS A 229 -18.81 4.75 -2.81
N ASN A 230 -20.05 5.16 -3.07
CA ASN A 230 -20.49 5.56 -4.41
C ASN A 230 -19.68 6.75 -4.94
N SER A 231 -19.38 7.73 -4.10
CA SER A 231 -18.59 8.90 -4.48
C SER A 231 -17.13 8.53 -4.77
N LEU A 232 -16.51 7.70 -3.92
CA LEU A 232 -15.13 7.24 -4.09
C LEU A 232 -14.98 6.40 -5.35
N THR A 233 -15.89 5.46 -5.60
CA THR A 233 -15.80 4.53 -6.74
C THR A 233 -16.08 5.20 -8.07
N ARG A 234 -16.97 6.22 -8.13
CA ARG A 234 -17.13 7.09 -9.30
C ARG A 234 -15.86 7.89 -9.58
N TRP A 235 -15.29 8.51 -8.55
CA TRP A 235 -14.02 9.22 -8.70
C TRP A 235 -12.92 8.28 -9.20
N ALA A 236 -12.80 7.07 -8.67
CA ALA A 236 -11.82 6.09 -9.10
C ALA A 236 -12.00 5.72 -10.59
N TYR A 237 -13.24 5.50 -11.02
CA TYR A 237 -13.56 5.25 -12.43
C TYR A 237 -13.15 6.42 -13.33
N ASP A 238 -13.53 7.66 -12.96
CA ASP A 238 -13.27 8.85 -13.76
C ASP A 238 -11.77 9.21 -13.83
N ALA A 239 -11.06 9.12 -12.70
CA ALA A 239 -9.66 9.53 -12.59
C ALA A 239 -8.66 8.45 -12.96
N LEU A 240 -8.96 7.19 -12.63
CA LEU A 240 -8.04 6.07 -12.79
C LEU A 240 -8.51 5.06 -13.86
N GLY A 241 -9.74 5.16 -14.33
CA GLY A 241 -10.32 4.31 -15.35
C GLY A 241 -10.93 3.01 -14.80
N PRO A 242 -11.67 2.26 -15.68
CA PRO A 242 -12.45 1.10 -15.27
C PRO A 242 -11.61 -0.09 -14.79
N ASP A 243 -10.33 -0.15 -15.16
CA ASP A 243 -9.46 -1.29 -14.92
C ASP A 243 -8.59 -1.17 -13.67
N VAL A 244 -8.74 -0.09 -12.89
CA VAL A 244 -8.05 0.02 -11.60
C VAL A 244 -8.61 -1.02 -10.63
N PRO A 245 -7.77 -1.92 -10.08
CA PRO A 245 -8.24 -2.88 -9.09
C PRO A 245 -8.59 -2.16 -7.78
N LEU A 246 -9.76 -2.48 -7.23
CA LEU A 246 -10.22 -1.97 -5.93
C LEU A 246 -10.63 -3.14 -5.03
N GLN A 247 -10.07 -3.22 -3.83
CA GLN A 247 -10.40 -4.25 -2.85
C GLN A 247 -11.03 -3.62 -1.60
N PHE A 248 -12.25 -4.00 -1.28
CA PHE A 248 -12.86 -3.71 0.02
C PHE A 248 -12.40 -4.74 1.04
N THR A 249 -11.83 -4.30 2.16
CA THR A 249 -11.27 -5.18 3.18
C THR A 249 -12.10 -5.13 4.47
N SER A 250 -12.31 -6.30 5.06
CA SER A 250 -12.96 -6.42 6.36
C SER A 250 -12.06 -5.83 7.45
N PHE A 251 -12.62 -4.94 8.26
CA PHE A 251 -12.04 -4.49 9.52
C PHE A 251 -12.23 -5.59 10.58
N HIS A 252 -11.26 -5.73 11.46
CA HIS A 252 -11.39 -6.42 12.75
C HIS A 252 -10.90 -5.50 13.88
N PRO A 253 -11.45 -5.65 15.10
CA PRO A 253 -11.03 -4.86 16.25
C PRO A 253 -9.53 -4.92 16.50
N ASP A 254 -8.91 -3.76 16.66
CA ASP A 254 -7.48 -3.65 17.00
C ASP A 254 -7.17 -2.31 17.67
N TYR A 255 -6.05 -2.27 18.39
CA TYR A 255 -5.47 -1.11 19.08
C TYR A 255 -6.46 -0.39 19.98
N LYS A 256 -6.99 0.78 19.57
CA LYS A 256 -7.94 1.61 20.35
C LYS A 256 -9.39 1.46 19.89
N MET A 257 -9.66 0.53 18.99
CA MET A 257 -11.01 0.27 18.48
C MET A 257 -11.46 -1.17 18.75
N MET A 258 -11.17 -1.67 19.97
CA MET A 258 -11.51 -3.03 20.39
C MET A 258 -13.02 -3.24 20.63
N ASP A 259 -13.78 -2.16 20.84
CA ASP A 259 -15.23 -2.22 21.06
C ASP A 259 -16.06 -2.17 19.77
N TYR A 260 -15.41 -2.12 18.60
CA TYR A 260 -16.09 -2.13 17.30
C TYR A 260 -16.24 -3.57 16.82
N PRO A 261 -17.35 -3.91 16.12
CA PRO A 261 -17.51 -5.27 15.56
C PRO A 261 -16.66 -5.46 14.30
N ASP A 262 -16.40 -6.72 13.96
CA ASP A 262 -15.90 -7.09 12.63
C ASP A 262 -16.86 -6.60 11.54
N THR A 263 -16.34 -6.33 10.35
CA THR A 263 -17.19 -5.93 9.22
C THR A 263 -18.03 -7.12 8.72
N PRO A 264 -19.37 -7.00 8.76
CA PRO A 264 -20.22 -8.03 8.19
C PRO A 264 -19.98 -8.21 6.70
N TYR A 265 -20.02 -9.46 6.21
CA TYR A 265 -19.83 -9.76 4.80
C TYR A 265 -20.82 -9.02 3.89
N GLU A 266 -22.09 -8.90 4.31
CA GLU A 266 -23.12 -8.18 3.56
C GLU A 266 -22.79 -6.69 3.36
N THR A 267 -22.10 -6.08 4.32
CA THR A 267 -21.61 -4.71 4.19
C THR A 267 -20.55 -4.62 3.10
N LEU A 268 -19.57 -5.53 3.08
CA LEU A 268 -18.56 -5.58 2.03
C LEU A 268 -19.18 -5.86 0.65
N LYS A 269 -20.19 -6.76 0.61
CA LYS A 269 -20.91 -7.09 -0.63
C LYS A 269 -21.67 -5.89 -1.19
N ALA A 270 -22.29 -5.08 -0.33
CA ALA A 270 -22.98 -3.86 -0.75
C ALA A 270 -21.98 -2.84 -1.37
N HIS A 271 -20.79 -2.67 -0.79
CA HIS A 271 -19.73 -1.84 -1.35
C HIS A 271 -19.23 -2.36 -2.70
N TYR A 272 -19.01 -3.67 -2.80
CA TYR A 272 -18.65 -4.35 -4.05
C TYR A 272 -19.68 -4.07 -5.16
N ASP A 273 -20.98 -4.21 -4.87
CA ASP A 273 -22.04 -4.01 -5.85
C ASP A 273 -22.11 -2.56 -6.34
N ILE A 274 -21.91 -1.59 -5.47
CA ILE A 274 -21.82 -0.17 -5.84
C ILE A 274 -20.64 0.07 -6.78
N ALA A 275 -19.46 -0.45 -6.46
CA ALA A 275 -18.27 -0.28 -7.29
C ALA A 275 -18.46 -0.92 -8.68
N LYS A 276 -19.05 -2.12 -8.74
CA LYS A 276 -19.40 -2.78 -10.01
C LYS A 276 -20.43 -1.97 -10.80
N LYS A 277 -21.47 -1.45 -10.16
CA LYS A 277 -22.49 -0.59 -10.77
C LYS A 277 -21.90 0.70 -11.33
N ASN A 278 -20.86 1.24 -10.70
CA ASN A 278 -20.13 2.44 -11.17
C ASN A 278 -19.15 2.14 -12.32
N GLY A 279 -19.05 0.89 -12.78
CA GLY A 279 -18.30 0.50 -13.97
C GLY A 279 -16.89 -0.02 -13.72
N LEU A 280 -16.44 -0.19 -12.47
CA LEU A 280 -15.14 -0.79 -12.19
C LEU A 280 -15.12 -2.29 -12.59
N ASN A 281 -14.16 -2.67 -13.43
CA ASN A 281 -14.02 -4.03 -13.93
C ASN A 281 -13.50 -4.99 -12.86
N TYR A 282 -12.60 -4.56 -12.00
CA TYR A 282 -11.89 -5.41 -11.04
C TYR A 282 -12.12 -4.94 -9.62
N VAL A 283 -13.13 -5.52 -8.99
CA VAL A 283 -13.51 -5.26 -7.60
C VAL A 283 -13.36 -6.54 -6.80
N TYR A 284 -12.81 -6.42 -5.59
CA TYR A 284 -12.51 -7.55 -4.71
C TYR A 284 -13.04 -7.36 -3.30
N ILE A 285 -13.23 -8.48 -2.58
CA ILE A 285 -13.50 -8.49 -1.14
C ILE A 285 -12.36 -9.26 -0.47
N GLY A 286 -11.58 -8.58 0.37
CA GLY A 286 -10.45 -9.12 1.12
C GLY A 286 -10.72 -9.29 2.61
N ASN A 287 -9.86 -10.02 3.29
CA ASN A 287 -9.97 -10.40 4.69
C ASN A 287 -11.26 -11.16 5.05
N ALA A 288 -11.88 -11.83 4.07
CA ALA A 288 -13.06 -12.69 4.21
C ALA A 288 -12.84 -13.98 3.40
N PRO A 289 -11.96 -14.89 3.83
CA PRO A 289 -11.53 -16.05 3.05
C PRO A 289 -12.68 -16.95 2.64
N GLY A 290 -12.63 -17.46 1.40
CA GLY A 290 -13.64 -18.37 0.86
C GLY A 290 -14.84 -17.68 0.19
N ASN A 291 -14.82 -16.34 0.09
CA ASN A 291 -15.82 -15.63 -0.69
C ASN A 291 -15.47 -15.65 -2.19
N PRO A 292 -16.45 -15.66 -3.12
CA PRO A 292 -16.16 -15.72 -4.56
C PRO A 292 -15.45 -14.47 -5.10
N TYR A 293 -15.57 -13.33 -4.42
CA TYR A 293 -15.06 -12.03 -4.87
C TYR A 293 -13.60 -11.78 -4.49
N GLU A 294 -12.89 -12.75 -3.93
CA GLU A 294 -11.42 -12.68 -3.81
C GLU A 294 -10.72 -13.11 -5.12
N SER A 295 -11.46 -13.71 -6.03
CA SER A 295 -11.00 -14.20 -7.33
C SER A 295 -11.18 -13.16 -8.45
N THR A 296 -10.36 -13.23 -9.51
CA THR A 296 -10.49 -12.38 -10.69
C THR A 296 -11.38 -13.02 -11.73
N TYR A 297 -12.37 -12.27 -12.19
CA TYR A 297 -13.29 -12.66 -13.27
C TYR A 297 -13.07 -11.81 -14.51
N CYS A 298 -13.24 -12.42 -15.68
CA CYS A 298 -13.16 -11.75 -16.96
C CYS A 298 -14.28 -10.72 -17.12
N PRO A 299 -13.98 -9.43 -17.39
CA PRO A 299 -15.04 -8.43 -17.58
C PRO A 299 -15.84 -8.63 -18.87
N GLY A 300 -15.31 -9.38 -19.85
CA GLY A 300 -15.97 -9.62 -21.13
C GLY A 300 -17.00 -10.76 -21.08
N CYS A 301 -16.71 -11.86 -20.38
CA CYS A 301 -17.59 -13.05 -20.37
C CYS A 301 -17.99 -13.56 -18.97
N GLY A 302 -17.45 -12.95 -17.89
CA GLY A 302 -17.76 -13.35 -16.53
C GLY A 302 -17.05 -14.62 -16.05
N SER A 303 -16.24 -15.30 -16.89
CA SER A 303 -15.53 -16.52 -16.49
C SER A 303 -14.45 -16.24 -15.44
N LEU A 304 -14.23 -17.20 -14.53
CA LEU A 304 -13.13 -17.18 -13.59
C LEU A 304 -11.80 -17.27 -14.36
N VAL A 305 -10.89 -16.28 -14.15
CA VAL A 305 -9.59 -16.25 -14.83
C VAL A 305 -8.41 -16.45 -13.87
N ILE A 306 -8.51 -15.97 -12.62
CA ILE A 306 -7.57 -16.27 -11.55
C ILE A 306 -8.35 -16.61 -10.30
N GLY A 307 -8.30 -17.87 -9.88
CA GLY A 307 -8.92 -18.35 -8.66
C GLY A 307 -8.06 -18.03 -7.45
N ARG A 308 -8.68 -17.64 -6.33
CA ARG A 308 -8.02 -17.40 -5.04
C ARG A 308 -8.81 -18.01 -3.89
N TYR A 309 -8.07 -18.38 -2.85
CA TYR A 309 -8.60 -18.68 -1.52
C TYR A 309 -7.68 -18.01 -0.48
N GLY A 310 -8.21 -17.00 0.20
CA GLY A 310 -7.41 -16.14 1.07
C GLY A 310 -6.31 -15.44 0.28
N HIS A 311 -5.05 -15.73 0.61
CA HIS A 311 -3.89 -15.12 -0.03
C HIS A 311 -3.20 -16.02 -1.06
N TYR A 312 -3.86 -17.09 -1.53
CA TYR A 312 -3.25 -18.09 -2.41
C TYR A 312 -4.03 -18.27 -3.69
N LEU A 313 -3.29 -18.47 -4.80
CA LEU A 313 -3.91 -18.81 -6.07
C LEU A 313 -4.31 -20.28 -6.09
N THR A 314 -5.52 -20.54 -6.58
CA THR A 314 -6.06 -21.89 -6.80
C THR A 314 -6.15 -22.26 -8.27
N GLU A 315 -6.35 -21.25 -9.15
CA GLU A 315 -6.48 -21.44 -10.58
C GLU A 315 -5.82 -20.31 -11.37
N TRP A 316 -5.38 -20.64 -12.61
CA TRP A 316 -4.89 -19.68 -13.59
C TRP A 316 -5.44 -20.06 -14.98
N LYS A 317 -6.32 -19.23 -15.53
CA LYS A 317 -7.01 -19.45 -16.83
C LYS A 317 -6.77 -18.25 -17.77
N LEU A 318 -5.55 -17.80 -17.84
CA LEU A 318 -5.08 -16.82 -18.82
C LEU A 318 -4.04 -17.47 -19.73
N ASP A 319 -4.04 -17.09 -21.01
CA ASP A 319 -3.01 -17.48 -21.95
C ASP A 319 -1.67 -16.72 -21.71
N ARG A 320 -0.69 -16.91 -22.61
CA ARG A 320 0.63 -16.27 -22.51
C ARG A 320 0.57 -14.75 -22.67
N GLU A 321 -0.40 -14.24 -23.43
CA GLU A 321 -0.67 -12.82 -23.63
C GLU A 321 -1.60 -12.24 -22.56
N LYS A 322 -1.92 -13.03 -21.51
CA LYS A 322 -2.83 -12.63 -20.40
C LYS A 322 -4.26 -12.38 -20.86
N ARG A 323 -4.69 -13.10 -21.88
CA ARG A 323 -6.08 -13.08 -22.34
C ARG A 323 -6.88 -14.21 -21.70
N CYS A 324 -8.16 -13.93 -21.45
CA CYS A 324 -9.12 -14.93 -21.01
C CYS A 324 -9.19 -16.08 -22.04
N VAL A 325 -8.98 -17.31 -21.61
CA VAL A 325 -8.99 -18.49 -22.50
C VAL A 325 -10.37 -18.76 -23.13
N GLU A 326 -11.45 -18.23 -22.51
CA GLU A 326 -12.82 -18.44 -23.02
C GLU A 326 -13.22 -17.43 -24.12
N CYS A 327 -12.83 -16.15 -23.97
CA CYS A 327 -13.32 -15.10 -24.88
C CYS A 327 -12.23 -14.19 -25.45
N GLY A 328 -10.97 -14.39 -25.11
CA GLY A 328 -9.85 -13.59 -25.62
C GLY A 328 -9.70 -12.18 -25.04
N THR A 329 -10.54 -11.75 -24.08
CA THR A 329 -10.42 -10.43 -23.44
C THR A 329 -9.10 -10.32 -22.72
N LEU A 330 -8.35 -9.24 -22.97
CA LEU A 330 -7.10 -8.94 -22.26
C LEU A 330 -7.40 -8.57 -20.80
N ILE A 331 -6.69 -9.20 -19.86
CA ILE A 331 -6.76 -8.88 -18.44
C ILE A 331 -5.47 -8.14 -18.06
N PRO A 332 -5.53 -6.95 -17.41
CA PRO A 332 -4.34 -6.12 -17.14
C PRO A 332 -3.52 -6.65 -15.95
N ILE A 333 -2.99 -7.86 -16.09
CA ILE A 333 -2.11 -8.52 -15.13
C ILE A 333 -0.66 -8.20 -15.46
N VAL A 334 0.11 -7.78 -14.46
CA VAL A 334 1.56 -7.65 -14.54
C VAL A 334 2.21 -8.94 -14.01
N GLY A 335 3.20 -9.45 -14.72
CA GLY A 335 3.80 -10.75 -14.41
C GLY A 335 3.14 -11.91 -15.15
N GLY A 336 3.48 -13.14 -14.80
CA GLY A 336 2.96 -14.37 -15.39
C GLY A 336 2.50 -15.35 -14.32
N PRO A 337 2.02 -16.54 -14.73
CA PRO A 337 1.61 -17.56 -13.78
C PRO A 337 2.76 -17.93 -12.84
N PRO A 338 2.50 -18.18 -11.56
CA PRO A 338 3.51 -18.68 -10.65
C PRO A 338 3.98 -20.05 -11.12
N LYS A 339 5.26 -20.39 -10.85
CA LYS A 339 5.83 -21.68 -11.23
C LYS A 339 5.09 -22.88 -10.64
N LYS A 340 4.45 -22.67 -9.49
CA LYS A 340 3.56 -23.64 -8.83
C LYS A 340 2.46 -22.83 -8.13
N LEU A 341 1.23 -23.35 -8.20
CA LEU A 341 0.13 -22.95 -7.33
C LEU A 341 0.34 -23.66 -5.97
N SER A 342 1.35 -23.23 -5.19
CA SER A 342 1.72 -23.89 -3.95
C SER A 342 1.78 -22.91 -2.81
N TYR A 343 1.25 -23.35 -1.69
CA TYR A 343 1.34 -22.69 -0.41
C TYR A 343 2.79 -22.66 0.11
N ARG A 344 3.23 -21.50 0.60
CA ARG A 344 4.39 -21.35 1.45
C ARG A 344 3.97 -20.56 2.68
N ASP A 345 4.31 -21.04 3.86
CA ASP A 345 4.01 -20.34 5.10
C ASP A 345 4.66 -18.96 5.14
N ILE A 346 4.04 -18.04 5.90
CA ILE A 346 4.64 -16.75 6.24
C ILE A 346 5.93 -17.03 7.02
N GLU A 347 7.03 -16.44 6.58
CA GLU A 347 8.32 -16.61 7.21
C GLU A 347 8.76 -15.27 7.82
N LEU A 348 8.89 -15.26 9.15
CA LEU A 348 9.51 -14.15 9.87
C LEU A 348 11.02 -14.24 9.64
N VAL A 349 11.61 -13.19 9.13
CA VAL A 349 13.06 -13.10 8.93
C VAL A 349 13.73 -12.50 10.16
N TYR A 350 13.00 -11.60 10.85
CA TYR A 350 13.33 -11.03 12.17
C TYR A 350 12.06 -10.78 12.99
#